data_28dc07365bd5294e82c2684c63414a7f
#
_entry.id   28dc07365bd5294e82c2684c63414a7f
#
_cell.length_a   1.000
_cell.length_b   1.000
_cell.length_c   1.000
_cell.angle_alpha   90.00
_cell.angle_beta   90.00
_cell.angle_gamma   90.00
#
_symmetry.space_group_name_H-M   'P 1'
#
loop_
_entity.id
_entity.type
_entity.pdbx_description
1 polymer ?
#
loop_
_entity_poly.entity_id
_entity_poly.type
_entity_poly.pdbx_seq_one_letter_code
_entity_poly.pdbx_strand_id
1 'polypeptide(L)'
;MAQYMRYYKYPKRGTGTASVVVKYDEGNVTHTVDFAAATYNWDEMLDDYQGDYTIAQGMAVAQLCYHCGVAAKTTWNNLGGGTVDANIVRAFIDNFGYNDTAHFVPRSRYDEPTWMNMVYSELSAGHPIFYSAKDINLEEGIIAGHNFILDGYDENGLVHVNWGWYGVENGYFDLEILAVRQYTYDDWQAMYVGLYPKETEHLTGDVDEDGKLSVSDVTALINIVLGISSSMNPSCDVNGDGTLNITDVTLLITIVLNS
;
A
#
# COMPACT_ATOMS: atom_id res chain seq x y z
N MET A 1 -6.46 0.44 0.62
CA MET A 1 -5.08 0.63 1.13
C MET A 1 -4.32 -0.70 1.20
N ALA A 2 -4.72 -1.69 1.98
CA ALA A 2 -3.96 -2.93 2.17
C ALA A 2 -3.59 -3.66 0.86
N GLN A 3 -4.52 -3.81 -0.08
CA GLN A 3 -4.25 -4.39 -1.41
C GLN A 3 -3.19 -3.60 -2.18
N TYR A 4 -3.28 -2.27 -2.15
CA TYR A 4 -2.32 -1.38 -2.78
C TYR A 4 -0.91 -1.57 -2.21
N MET A 5 -0.80 -1.63 -0.89
CA MET A 5 0.47 -1.87 -0.20
C MET A 5 1.00 -3.29 -0.46
N ARG A 6 0.11 -4.28 -0.59
CA ARG A 6 0.46 -5.67 -0.90
C ARG A 6 1.11 -5.81 -2.27
N TYR A 7 0.66 -5.03 -3.26
CA TYR A 7 1.28 -4.98 -4.59
C TYR A 7 2.77 -4.61 -4.52
N TYR A 8 3.08 -3.55 -3.75
CA TYR A 8 4.47 -3.10 -3.57
C TYR A 8 5.25 -3.88 -2.51
N LYS A 9 4.59 -4.71 -1.69
CA LYS A 9 5.17 -5.34 -0.49
C LYS A 9 5.91 -4.32 0.39
N TYR A 10 5.32 -3.14 0.56
CA TYR A 10 5.93 -1.98 1.22
C TYR A 10 4.94 -1.27 2.14
N PRO A 11 5.42 -0.71 3.27
CA PRO A 11 6.78 -0.79 3.83
C PRO A 11 7.03 -2.09 4.62
N LYS A 12 8.28 -2.40 4.93
CA LYS A 12 8.60 -3.45 5.91
C LYS A 12 8.22 -3.02 7.33
N ARG A 13 8.42 -1.74 7.66
CA ARG A 13 7.98 -1.07 8.89
C ARG A 13 7.36 0.27 8.55
N GLY A 14 6.37 0.68 9.33
CA GLY A 14 5.83 2.03 9.22
C GLY A 14 6.59 3.03 10.09
N THR A 15 6.06 4.26 10.17
CA THR A 15 6.64 5.37 10.96
C THR A 15 5.59 6.06 11.82
N GLY A 16 6.03 6.59 12.96
CA GLY A 16 5.18 7.38 13.84
C GLY A 16 4.05 6.61 14.51
N THR A 17 3.10 7.36 15.04
CA THR A 17 1.95 6.83 15.78
C THR A 17 0.68 7.52 15.30
N ALA A 18 -0.41 6.79 15.19
CA ALA A 18 -1.72 7.38 14.94
C ALA A 18 -2.78 6.78 15.87
N SER A 19 -3.85 7.57 16.10
CA SER A 19 -5.00 7.13 16.87
C SER A 19 -6.30 7.55 16.21
N VAL A 20 -7.33 6.72 16.37
CA VAL A 20 -8.70 7.03 15.97
C VAL A 20 -9.66 6.65 17.09
N VAL A 21 -10.69 7.47 17.28
CA VAL A 21 -11.77 7.17 18.22
C VAL A 21 -12.94 6.59 17.44
N VAL A 22 -13.30 5.37 17.75
CA VAL A 22 -14.44 4.67 17.14
C VAL A 22 -15.58 4.65 18.15
N LYS A 23 -16.78 4.98 17.66
CA LYS A 23 -17.99 5.01 18.48
C LYS A 23 -18.73 3.68 18.31
N TYR A 24 -18.89 2.97 19.40
CA TYR A 24 -19.72 1.76 19.50
C TYR A 24 -20.94 2.03 20.38
N ASP A 25 -21.91 1.14 20.35
CA ASP A 25 -23.12 1.26 21.16
C ASP A 25 -22.80 1.26 22.67
N GLU A 26 -21.76 0.53 23.08
CA GLU A 26 -21.28 0.42 24.45
C GLU A 26 -20.37 1.59 24.88
N GLY A 27 -20.02 2.50 23.94
CA GLY A 27 -19.17 3.65 24.21
C GLY A 27 -18.05 3.87 23.18
N ASN A 28 -17.22 4.84 23.43
CA ASN A 28 -16.11 5.20 22.55
C ASN A 28 -14.86 4.37 22.88
N VAL A 29 -14.20 3.84 21.87
CA VAL A 29 -12.92 3.14 22.00
C VAL A 29 -11.85 3.91 21.21
N THR A 30 -10.72 4.20 21.84
CA THR A 30 -9.56 4.77 21.15
C THR A 30 -8.65 3.65 20.70
N HIS A 31 -8.45 3.57 19.41
CA HIS A 31 -7.47 2.67 18.77
C HIS A 31 -6.20 3.44 18.50
N THR A 32 -5.07 2.93 18.96
CA THR A 32 -3.75 3.55 18.76
C THR A 32 -2.77 2.52 18.22
N VAL A 33 -1.99 2.92 17.22
CA VAL A 33 -0.94 2.09 16.60
C VAL A 33 0.36 2.87 16.60
N ASP A 34 1.43 2.23 17.08
CA ASP A 34 2.81 2.62 16.87
C ASP A 34 3.33 1.86 15.64
N PHE A 35 3.40 2.55 14.52
CA PHE A 35 3.80 1.95 13.24
C PHE A 35 5.30 1.61 13.21
N ALA A 36 6.12 2.35 13.94
CA ALA A 36 7.56 2.10 14.01
C ALA A 36 7.89 0.80 14.76
N ALA A 37 7.03 0.39 15.69
CA ALA A 37 7.16 -0.89 16.39
C ALA A 37 6.61 -2.09 15.59
N ALA A 38 5.90 -1.85 14.48
CA ALA A 38 5.24 -2.89 13.69
C ALA A 38 6.11 -3.31 12.50
N THR A 39 6.17 -4.62 12.26
CA THR A 39 6.76 -5.21 11.05
C THR A 39 5.67 -5.88 10.23
N TYR A 40 5.65 -5.64 8.92
CA TYR A 40 4.71 -6.25 7.99
C TYR A 40 5.37 -7.45 7.30
N ASN A 41 4.83 -8.63 7.54
CA ASN A 41 5.33 -9.88 6.95
C ASN A 41 4.62 -10.14 5.61
N TRP A 42 5.13 -9.55 4.54
CA TRP A 42 4.54 -9.61 3.20
C TRP A 42 4.49 -11.02 2.63
N ASP A 43 5.44 -11.88 2.97
CA ASP A 43 5.52 -13.25 2.45
C ASP A 43 4.45 -14.17 3.07
N GLU A 44 3.95 -13.82 4.27
CA GLU A 44 2.81 -14.51 4.87
C GLU A 44 1.45 -14.01 4.34
N MET A 45 1.41 -12.88 3.61
CA MET A 45 0.15 -12.36 3.08
C MET A 45 -0.21 -13.05 1.77
N LEU A 46 -1.37 -13.70 1.72
CA LEU A 46 -1.89 -14.34 0.52
C LEU A 46 -2.53 -13.32 -0.44
N ASP A 47 -2.66 -13.69 -1.70
CA ASP A 47 -3.33 -12.87 -2.70
C ASP A 47 -4.86 -12.92 -2.54
N ASP A 48 -5.40 -14.03 -2.02
CA ASP A 48 -6.78 -14.16 -1.57
C ASP A 48 -6.91 -15.01 -0.29
N TYR A 49 -8.05 -14.94 0.36
CA TYR A 49 -8.35 -15.65 1.61
C TYR A 49 -9.67 -16.44 1.52
N GLN A 50 -10.09 -16.87 0.32
CA GLN A 50 -11.28 -17.68 0.12
C GLN A 50 -11.04 -19.16 0.43
N GLY A 51 -9.77 -19.60 0.34
CA GLY A 51 -9.34 -20.95 0.67
C GLY A 51 -8.84 -21.09 2.12
N ASP A 52 -8.19 -22.21 2.41
CA ASP A 52 -7.55 -22.44 3.70
C ASP A 52 -6.29 -21.57 3.86
N TYR A 53 -6.12 -21.02 5.04
CA TYR A 53 -4.93 -20.25 5.42
C TYR A 53 -4.52 -20.53 6.86
N THR A 54 -3.24 -20.34 7.15
CA THR A 54 -2.69 -20.50 8.50
C THR A 54 -3.04 -19.31 9.39
N ILE A 55 -2.91 -19.50 10.71
CA ILE A 55 -3.08 -18.39 11.68
C ILE A 55 -2.10 -17.26 11.38
N ALA A 56 -0.83 -17.58 11.03
CA ALA A 56 0.19 -16.58 10.70
C ALA A 56 -0.24 -15.72 9.51
N GLN A 57 -0.72 -16.33 8.43
CA GLN A 57 -1.22 -15.65 7.25
C GLN A 57 -2.44 -14.76 7.55
N GLY A 58 -3.39 -15.27 8.33
CA GLY A 58 -4.55 -14.49 8.76
C GLY A 58 -4.15 -13.30 9.64
N MET A 59 -3.22 -13.48 10.57
CA MET A 59 -2.74 -12.41 11.45
C MET A 59 -1.95 -11.34 10.68
N ALA A 60 -1.14 -11.72 9.69
CA ALA A 60 -0.38 -10.78 8.88
C ALA A 60 -1.30 -9.81 8.13
N VAL A 61 -2.33 -10.31 7.43
CA VAL A 61 -3.27 -9.44 6.71
C VAL A 61 -4.17 -8.64 7.67
N ALA A 62 -4.59 -9.23 8.78
CA ALA A 62 -5.42 -8.55 9.77
C ALA A 62 -4.67 -7.37 10.41
N GLN A 63 -3.39 -7.55 10.75
CA GLN A 63 -2.53 -6.47 11.24
C GLN A 63 -2.46 -5.32 10.23
N LEU A 64 -2.17 -5.60 8.96
CA LEU A 64 -2.09 -4.59 7.92
C LEU A 64 -3.40 -3.83 7.76
N CYS A 65 -4.53 -4.54 7.65
CA CYS A 65 -5.85 -3.93 7.49
C CYS A 65 -6.22 -3.05 8.70
N TYR A 66 -5.96 -3.52 9.92
CA TYR A 66 -6.19 -2.75 11.13
C TYR A 66 -5.33 -1.48 11.17
N HIS A 67 -4.05 -1.59 10.85
CA HIS A 67 -3.13 -0.45 10.81
C HIS A 67 -3.54 0.56 9.73
N CYS A 68 -3.92 0.12 8.54
CA CYS A 68 -4.48 0.99 7.49
C CYS A 68 -5.71 1.74 8.00
N GLY A 69 -6.62 1.07 8.69
CA GLY A 69 -7.82 1.69 9.26
C GLY A 69 -7.51 2.77 10.27
N VAL A 70 -6.59 2.50 11.20
CA VAL A 70 -6.17 3.49 12.23
C VAL A 70 -5.43 4.67 11.60
N ALA A 71 -4.48 4.40 10.68
CA ALA A 71 -3.72 5.44 9.98
C ALA A 71 -4.64 6.39 9.19
N ALA A 72 -5.58 5.83 8.45
CA ALA A 72 -6.54 6.59 7.65
C ALA A 72 -7.67 7.22 8.49
N LYS A 73 -7.62 7.13 9.84
CA LYS A 73 -8.68 7.63 10.72
C LYS A 73 -10.07 7.08 10.35
N THR A 74 -10.13 5.83 9.92
CA THR A 74 -11.39 5.20 9.56
C THR A 74 -12.28 5.06 10.78
N THR A 75 -13.53 5.47 10.64
CA THR A 75 -14.56 5.12 11.63
C THR A 75 -15.24 3.84 11.15
N TRP A 76 -15.39 2.87 12.02
CA TRP A 76 -16.06 1.61 11.70
C TRP A 76 -17.09 1.25 12.75
N ASN A 77 -18.06 0.46 12.33
CA ASN A 77 -19.10 -0.13 13.19
C ASN A 77 -19.49 -1.50 12.64
N ASN A 78 -20.55 -2.10 13.17
CA ASN A 78 -21.03 -3.40 12.75
C ASN A 78 -21.54 -3.47 11.30
N LEU A 79 -21.76 -2.32 10.64
CA LEU A 79 -22.30 -2.21 9.28
C LEU A 79 -21.24 -1.86 8.23
N GLY A 80 -20.06 -1.40 8.64
CA GLY A 80 -18.98 -1.02 7.74
C GLY A 80 -18.06 0.04 8.31
N GLY A 81 -17.18 0.56 7.48
CA GLY A 81 -16.25 1.61 7.83
C GLY A 81 -16.08 2.64 6.71
N GLY A 82 -15.72 3.86 7.10
CA GLY A 82 -15.46 4.93 6.15
C GLY A 82 -14.44 5.93 6.66
N THR A 83 -13.78 6.59 5.74
CA THR A 83 -12.84 7.68 5.98
C THR A 83 -12.94 8.71 4.85
N VAL A 84 -12.26 9.84 5.00
CA VAL A 84 -12.14 10.85 3.95
C VAL A 84 -10.84 10.68 3.18
N ASP A 85 -10.86 10.97 1.89
CA ASP A 85 -9.74 10.77 0.97
C ASP A 85 -8.44 11.44 1.45
N ALA A 86 -8.51 12.64 2.03
CA ALA A 86 -7.34 13.34 2.55
C ALA A 86 -6.60 12.57 3.66
N ASN A 87 -7.32 11.77 4.46
CA ASN A 87 -6.69 10.93 5.48
C ASN A 87 -5.95 9.75 4.88
N ILE A 88 -6.43 9.24 3.74
CA ILE A 88 -5.79 8.10 3.05
C ILE A 88 -4.41 8.49 2.55
N VAL A 89 -4.29 9.62 1.83
CA VAL A 89 -2.99 10.11 1.33
C VAL A 89 -2.03 10.36 2.48
N ARG A 90 -2.51 11.04 3.53
CA ARG A 90 -1.68 11.29 4.72
C ARG A 90 -1.20 10.01 5.38
N ALA A 91 -2.07 8.99 5.49
CA ALA A 91 -1.68 7.72 6.04
C ALA A 91 -0.55 7.06 5.23
N PHE A 92 -0.65 7.08 3.89
CA PHE A 92 0.41 6.55 3.04
C PHE A 92 1.74 7.31 3.23
N ILE A 93 1.71 8.64 3.28
CA ILE A 93 2.91 9.47 3.41
C ILE A 93 3.47 9.40 4.85
N ASP A 94 2.64 9.71 5.84
CA ASP A 94 3.09 9.96 7.22
C ASP A 94 3.38 8.66 7.99
N ASN A 95 2.65 7.57 7.66
CA ASN A 95 2.75 6.32 8.40
C ASN A 95 3.38 5.17 7.63
N PHE A 96 3.33 5.21 6.29
CA PHE A 96 3.81 4.10 5.46
C PHE A 96 4.94 4.48 4.50
N GLY A 97 5.47 5.71 4.57
CA GLY A 97 6.67 6.12 3.86
C GLY A 97 6.52 6.18 2.34
N TYR A 98 5.30 6.39 1.84
CA TYR A 98 5.06 6.62 0.42
C TYR A 98 5.51 8.02 -0.01
N ASN A 99 5.63 8.24 -1.33
CA ASN A 99 6.12 9.47 -1.90
C ASN A 99 5.28 10.68 -1.44
N ASP A 100 5.96 11.71 -0.93
CA ASP A 100 5.33 12.92 -0.42
C ASP A 100 4.84 13.87 -1.51
N THR A 101 5.16 13.59 -2.78
CA THR A 101 4.57 14.25 -3.95
C THR A 101 3.21 13.68 -4.36
N ALA A 102 2.79 12.57 -3.73
CA ALA A 102 1.48 11.97 -3.98
C ALA A 102 0.36 12.98 -3.75
N HIS A 103 -0.53 13.12 -4.71
CA HIS A 103 -1.60 14.10 -4.63
C HIS A 103 -2.88 13.63 -5.30
N PHE A 104 -3.97 14.22 -4.85
CA PHE A 104 -5.31 13.96 -5.34
C PHE A 104 -5.59 14.77 -6.61
N VAL A 105 -6.05 14.09 -7.66
CA VAL A 105 -6.36 14.67 -8.97
C VAL A 105 -7.83 14.41 -9.29
N PRO A 106 -8.70 15.43 -9.25
CA PRO A 106 -10.12 15.28 -9.60
C PRO A 106 -10.31 15.27 -11.12
N ARG A 107 -11.10 14.31 -11.64
CA ARG A 107 -11.43 14.17 -13.06
C ARG A 107 -12.04 15.44 -13.68
N SER A 108 -12.84 16.15 -12.91
CA SER A 108 -13.55 17.36 -13.36
C SER A 108 -12.64 18.49 -13.88
N ARG A 109 -11.33 18.39 -13.71
CA ARG A 109 -10.35 19.38 -14.21
C ARG A 109 -9.77 19.06 -15.58
N TYR A 110 -10.13 17.91 -16.15
CA TYR A 110 -9.51 17.39 -17.36
C TYR A 110 -10.57 16.94 -18.36
N ASP A 111 -10.27 17.09 -19.64
CA ASP A 111 -11.02 16.40 -20.68
C ASP A 111 -10.72 14.91 -20.67
N GLU A 112 -11.56 14.12 -21.29
CA GLU A 112 -11.45 12.67 -21.28
C GLU A 112 -10.13 12.16 -21.86
N PRO A 113 -9.65 12.61 -23.05
CA PRO A 113 -8.38 12.14 -23.59
C PRO A 113 -7.20 12.41 -22.66
N THR A 114 -7.16 13.58 -22.03
CA THR A 114 -6.11 13.95 -21.08
C THR A 114 -6.19 13.07 -19.83
N TRP A 115 -7.40 12.83 -19.32
CA TRP A 115 -7.62 11.97 -18.17
C TRP A 115 -7.16 10.53 -18.43
N MET A 116 -7.60 9.94 -19.54
CA MET A 116 -7.23 8.57 -19.89
C MET A 116 -5.73 8.42 -20.18
N ASN A 117 -5.10 9.43 -20.79
CA ASN A 117 -3.64 9.43 -20.96
C ASN A 117 -2.90 9.41 -19.62
N MET A 118 -3.39 10.11 -18.58
CA MET A 118 -2.81 10.06 -17.24
C MET A 118 -2.98 8.66 -16.64
N VAL A 119 -4.17 8.06 -16.75
CA VAL A 119 -4.44 6.69 -16.28
C VAL A 119 -3.50 5.69 -16.95
N TYR A 120 -3.43 5.71 -18.28
CA TYR A 120 -2.56 4.77 -19.01
C TYR A 120 -1.07 5.01 -18.73
N SER A 121 -0.65 6.24 -18.51
CA SER A 121 0.74 6.56 -18.13
C SER A 121 1.13 5.92 -16.81
N GLU A 122 0.31 6.06 -15.76
CA GLU A 122 0.57 5.46 -14.47
C GLU A 122 0.58 3.92 -14.57
N LEU A 123 -0.44 3.34 -15.21
CA LEU A 123 -0.54 1.89 -15.35
C LEU A 123 0.59 1.29 -16.19
N SER A 124 1.01 1.97 -17.27
CA SER A 124 2.13 1.55 -18.12
C SER A 124 3.48 1.63 -17.40
N ALA A 125 3.60 2.53 -16.44
CA ALA A 125 4.79 2.62 -15.57
C ALA A 125 4.80 1.55 -14.45
N GLY A 126 3.77 0.69 -14.38
CA GLY A 126 3.63 -0.31 -13.33
C GLY A 126 3.11 0.26 -12.01
N HIS A 127 2.49 1.42 -12.05
CA HIS A 127 1.89 2.05 -10.89
C HIS A 127 0.37 1.81 -10.88
N PRO A 128 -0.15 0.92 -10.05
CA PRO A 128 -1.59 0.84 -9.80
C PRO A 128 -2.11 2.17 -9.30
N ILE A 129 -3.35 2.49 -9.65
CA ILE A 129 -3.95 3.76 -9.28
C ILE A 129 -4.94 3.54 -8.14
N PHE A 130 -4.76 4.26 -7.04
CA PHE A 130 -5.78 4.37 -6.01
C PHE A 130 -6.84 5.36 -6.51
N TYR A 131 -8.06 4.86 -6.75
CA TYR A 131 -9.14 5.61 -7.37
C TYR A 131 -10.30 5.81 -6.41
N SER A 132 -10.95 6.95 -6.50
CA SER A 132 -12.11 7.33 -5.70
C SER A 132 -13.25 7.77 -6.61
N ALA A 133 -14.46 7.31 -6.34
CA ALA A 133 -15.63 7.74 -7.08
C ALA A 133 -16.90 7.66 -6.21
N LYS A 134 -17.97 8.31 -6.67
CA LYS A 134 -19.27 8.28 -6.02
C LYS A 134 -20.36 7.89 -7.00
N ASP A 135 -21.38 7.26 -6.46
CA ASP A 135 -22.69 7.15 -7.07
C ASP A 135 -23.62 8.12 -6.34
N ILE A 136 -24.17 9.11 -7.07
CA ILE A 136 -25.11 10.10 -6.52
C ILE A 136 -26.39 10.01 -7.31
N ASN A 137 -27.29 9.12 -6.93
CA ASN A 137 -28.63 9.02 -7.49
C ASN A 137 -29.65 9.53 -6.48
N LEU A 138 -29.95 10.84 -6.57
CA LEU A 138 -30.86 11.51 -5.65
C LEU A 138 -32.32 11.07 -5.81
N GLU A 139 -32.72 10.55 -6.98
CA GLU A 139 -34.07 10.06 -7.23
C GLU A 139 -34.31 8.75 -6.44
N GLU A 140 -33.30 7.91 -6.35
CA GLU A 140 -33.33 6.66 -5.59
C GLU A 140 -32.81 6.80 -4.15
N GLY A 141 -32.34 8.01 -3.78
CA GLY A 141 -31.77 8.29 -2.47
C GLY A 141 -30.40 7.62 -2.24
N ILE A 142 -29.68 7.31 -3.32
CA ILE A 142 -28.35 6.70 -3.25
C ILE A 142 -27.31 7.82 -3.18
N ILE A 143 -26.44 7.73 -2.15
CA ILE A 143 -25.20 8.49 -2.05
C ILE A 143 -24.17 7.50 -1.54
N ALA A 144 -23.41 6.88 -2.43
CA ALA A 144 -22.40 5.89 -2.12
C ALA A 144 -21.03 6.33 -2.63
N GLY A 145 -20.03 6.38 -1.78
CA GLY A 145 -18.63 6.60 -2.16
C GLY A 145 -17.85 5.30 -2.04
N HIS A 146 -16.93 5.06 -2.96
CA HIS A 146 -16.05 3.91 -2.91
C HIS A 146 -14.64 4.25 -3.37
N ASN A 147 -13.65 3.57 -2.76
CA ASN A 147 -12.26 3.62 -3.16
C ASN A 147 -11.83 2.23 -3.62
N PHE A 148 -11.25 2.15 -4.78
CA PHE A 148 -10.84 0.91 -5.43
C PHE A 148 -9.50 1.09 -6.15
N ILE A 149 -8.99 0.04 -6.76
CA ILE A 149 -7.69 0.05 -7.44
C ILE A 149 -7.92 -0.17 -8.93
N LEU A 150 -7.26 0.67 -9.75
CA LEU A 150 -7.06 0.39 -11.16
C LEU A 150 -5.68 -0.26 -11.29
N ASP A 151 -5.59 -1.45 -11.88
CA ASP A 151 -4.34 -2.22 -11.90
C ASP A 151 -3.96 -2.76 -13.28
N GLY A 152 -4.67 -2.34 -14.33
CA GLY A 152 -4.36 -2.70 -15.70
C GLY A 152 -5.29 -2.05 -16.71
N TYR A 153 -5.04 -2.27 -18.00
CA TYR A 153 -5.95 -1.91 -19.08
C TYR A 153 -5.78 -2.89 -20.26
N ASP A 154 -6.79 -2.97 -21.11
CA ASP A 154 -6.78 -3.83 -22.28
C ASP A 154 -6.53 -3.06 -23.60
N GLU A 155 -6.46 -3.78 -24.70
CA GLU A 155 -6.26 -3.22 -26.06
C GLU A 155 -7.43 -2.37 -26.56
N ASN A 156 -8.61 -2.50 -25.95
CA ASN A 156 -9.80 -1.70 -26.26
C ASN A 156 -9.89 -0.43 -25.43
N GLY A 157 -8.95 -0.20 -24.51
CA GLY A 157 -8.89 0.95 -23.63
C GLY A 157 -9.75 0.81 -22.37
N LEU A 158 -10.31 -0.37 -22.09
CA LEU A 158 -10.99 -0.65 -20.85
C LEU A 158 -9.97 -0.82 -19.72
N VAL A 159 -10.29 -0.30 -18.54
CA VAL A 159 -9.42 -0.34 -17.37
C VAL A 159 -9.84 -1.45 -16.44
N HIS A 160 -8.88 -2.28 -16.00
CA HIS A 160 -9.15 -3.32 -15.02
C HIS A 160 -9.33 -2.70 -13.62
N VAL A 161 -10.44 -3.03 -12.99
CA VAL A 161 -10.84 -2.53 -11.66
C VAL A 161 -10.83 -3.66 -10.66
N ASN A 162 -10.09 -3.47 -9.57
CA ASN A 162 -10.16 -4.28 -8.38
C ASN A 162 -10.98 -3.54 -7.32
N TRP A 163 -12.23 -3.96 -7.16
CA TRP A 163 -13.19 -3.30 -6.27
C TRP A 163 -12.88 -3.48 -4.77
N GLY A 164 -12.02 -4.42 -4.42
CA GLY A 164 -11.78 -4.74 -3.01
C GLY A 164 -12.85 -5.63 -2.35
N TRP A 165 -13.70 -6.27 -3.15
CA TRP A 165 -14.80 -7.11 -2.70
C TRP A 165 -14.48 -8.61 -2.83
N TYR A 166 -13.34 -9.03 -2.30
CA TYR A 166 -12.88 -10.44 -2.37
C TYR A 166 -12.71 -10.97 -3.80
N GLY A 167 -12.37 -10.10 -4.76
CA GLY A 167 -12.27 -10.44 -6.18
C GLY A 167 -13.61 -10.50 -6.91
N VAL A 168 -14.73 -10.36 -6.20
CA VAL A 168 -16.07 -10.35 -6.82
C VAL A 168 -16.24 -9.06 -7.61
N GLU A 169 -16.79 -9.18 -8.83
CA GLU A 169 -17.03 -8.10 -9.80
C GLU A 169 -15.76 -7.45 -10.37
N ASN A 170 -14.55 -7.93 -10.01
CA ASN A 170 -13.34 -7.45 -10.66
C ASN A 170 -13.42 -7.72 -12.17
N GLY A 171 -12.91 -6.79 -12.99
CA GLY A 171 -12.97 -6.90 -14.44
C GLY A 171 -12.59 -5.60 -15.14
N TYR A 172 -12.88 -5.55 -16.44
CA TYR A 172 -12.56 -4.42 -17.29
C TYR A 172 -13.78 -3.51 -17.46
N PHE A 173 -13.60 -2.23 -17.22
CA PHE A 173 -14.66 -1.22 -17.23
C PHE A 173 -14.25 0.00 -18.05
N ASP A 174 -15.27 0.64 -18.63
CA ASP A 174 -15.15 1.99 -19.12
C ASP A 174 -15.26 2.97 -17.93
N LEU A 175 -14.24 3.81 -17.74
CA LEU A 175 -14.21 4.76 -16.63
C LEU A 175 -15.28 5.88 -16.72
N GLU A 176 -15.92 6.05 -17.85
CA GLU A 176 -17.04 6.98 -17.97
C GLU A 176 -18.32 6.42 -17.36
N ILE A 177 -18.49 5.09 -17.39
CA ILE A 177 -19.75 4.45 -16.99
C ILE A 177 -19.60 3.84 -15.58
N LEU A 178 -18.51 3.13 -15.29
CA LEU A 178 -18.17 2.44 -14.02
C LEU A 178 -19.39 1.81 -13.32
N ALA A 179 -20.26 1.15 -14.10
CA ALA A 179 -21.45 0.53 -13.58
C ALA A 179 -21.14 -0.87 -13.03
N VAL A 180 -21.48 -1.11 -11.76
CA VAL A 180 -21.29 -2.39 -11.08
C VAL A 180 -22.41 -2.63 -10.08
N ARG A 181 -23.08 -3.77 -10.17
CA ARG A 181 -24.28 -4.09 -9.37
C ARG A 181 -25.35 -3.02 -9.53
N GLN A 182 -25.79 -2.42 -8.40
CA GLN A 182 -26.78 -1.33 -8.38
C GLN A 182 -26.13 0.06 -8.41
N TYR A 183 -24.80 0.16 -8.50
CA TYR A 183 -24.08 1.43 -8.43
C TYR A 183 -23.53 1.83 -9.78
N THR A 184 -23.51 3.15 -10.02
CA THR A 184 -22.80 3.78 -11.14
C THR A 184 -21.85 4.83 -10.56
N TYR A 185 -20.56 4.50 -10.51
CA TYR A 185 -19.52 5.34 -9.90
C TYR A 185 -18.97 6.37 -10.89
N ASP A 186 -19.83 7.18 -11.47
CA ASP A 186 -19.51 8.21 -12.47
C ASP A 186 -19.40 9.63 -11.89
N ASP A 187 -19.81 9.82 -10.62
CA ASP A 187 -19.72 11.09 -9.93
C ASP A 187 -18.42 11.21 -9.13
N TRP A 188 -17.92 12.45 -9.04
CA TRP A 188 -16.77 12.80 -8.16
C TRP A 188 -15.55 11.90 -8.35
N GLN A 189 -15.33 11.45 -9.57
CA GLN A 189 -14.18 10.62 -9.89
C GLN A 189 -12.87 11.37 -9.64
N ALA A 190 -11.91 10.67 -9.05
CA ALA A 190 -10.57 11.18 -8.80
C ALA A 190 -9.56 10.03 -8.68
N MET A 191 -8.30 10.33 -8.93
CA MET A 191 -7.19 9.40 -8.72
C MET A 191 -6.09 10.03 -7.87
N TYR A 192 -5.27 9.18 -7.28
CA TYR A 192 -4.06 9.59 -6.60
C TYR A 192 -2.86 9.31 -7.50
N VAL A 193 -2.19 10.37 -7.93
CA VAL A 193 -0.98 10.32 -8.77
C VAL A 193 0.25 10.42 -7.90
N GLY A 194 1.32 9.71 -8.28
CA GLY A 194 2.57 9.68 -7.52
C GLY A 194 2.50 8.87 -6.22
N LEU A 195 1.46 8.09 -6.04
CA LEU A 195 1.26 7.26 -4.86
C LEU A 195 2.01 5.92 -5.02
N TYR A 196 3.30 5.93 -4.85
CA TYR A 196 4.17 4.74 -4.84
C TYR A 196 5.19 4.87 -3.71
N PRO A 197 5.84 3.77 -3.30
CA PRO A 197 6.87 3.81 -2.28
C PRO A 197 7.91 4.89 -2.59
N LYS A 198 8.24 5.70 -1.59
CA LYS A 198 9.36 6.62 -1.75
C LYS A 198 10.59 5.78 -2.02
N GLU A 199 11.36 6.14 -3.06
CA GLU A 199 12.68 5.55 -3.24
C GLU A 199 13.47 5.83 -1.95
N THR A 200 13.63 4.82 -1.14
CA THR A 200 14.57 4.90 -0.04
C THR A 200 15.94 4.93 -0.68
N GLU A 201 16.73 5.97 -0.42
CA GLU A 201 18.16 5.82 -0.55
C GLU A 201 18.51 4.64 0.35
N HIS A 202 18.73 3.49 -0.27
CA HIS A 202 19.14 2.31 0.48
C HIS A 202 20.45 2.65 1.17
N LEU A 203 20.42 2.73 2.48
CA LEU A 203 21.65 2.90 3.25
C LEU A 203 22.49 1.65 3.00
N THR A 204 23.57 1.77 2.23
CA THR A 204 24.43 0.65 1.89
C THR A 204 24.85 -0.06 3.18
N GLY A 205 24.55 -1.34 3.27
CA GLY A 205 24.80 -2.14 4.46
C GLY A 205 23.63 -2.25 5.45
N ASP A 206 22.52 -1.49 5.27
CA ASP A 206 21.27 -1.68 6.03
C ASP A 206 20.51 -2.88 5.47
N VAL A 207 20.89 -4.05 5.90
CA VAL A 207 20.41 -5.33 5.36
C VAL A 207 19.04 -5.70 5.93
N ASP A 208 18.76 -5.31 7.17
CA ASP A 208 17.48 -5.58 7.82
C ASP A 208 16.47 -4.44 7.61
N GLU A 209 16.87 -3.36 6.91
CA GLU A 209 16.04 -2.20 6.52
C GLU A 209 15.40 -1.51 7.73
N ASP A 210 16.15 -1.39 8.84
CA ASP A 210 15.69 -0.67 10.03
C ASP A 210 16.10 0.81 10.03
N GLY A 211 16.85 1.26 9.01
CA GLY A 211 17.33 2.62 8.81
C GLY A 211 18.62 2.92 9.58
N LYS A 212 19.31 1.92 10.10
CA LYS A 212 20.55 2.06 10.87
C LYS A 212 21.57 1.01 10.43
N LEU A 213 22.84 1.32 10.57
CA LEU A 213 23.91 0.33 10.42
C LEU A 213 24.29 -0.22 11.80
N SER A 214 24.14 -1.53 11.98
CA SER A 214 24.35 -2.19 13.26
C SER A 214 24.82 -3.63 13.11
N VAL A 215 25.08 -4.31 14.23
CA VAL A 215 25.44 -5.73 14.25
C VAL A 215 24.31 -6.64 13.73
N SER A 216 23.06 -6.18 13.77
CA SER A 216 21.94 -6.95 13.18
C SER A 216 22.07 -7.08 11.67
N ASP A 217 22.54 -6.04 10.99
CA ASP A 217 22.77 -6.06 9.53
C ASP A 217 23.89 -7.03 9.15
N VAL A 218 24.97 -7.01 9.93
CA VAL A 218 26.08 -7.96 9.76
C VAL A 218 25.56 -9.40 9.88
N THR A 219 24.73 -9.66 10.88
CA THR A 219 24.15 -10.99 11.11
C THR A 219 23.20 -11.38 9.97
N ALA A 220 22.37 -10.45 9.51
CA ALA A 220 21.47 -10.66 8.39
C ALA A 220 22.25 -10.96 7.10
N LEU A 221 23.31 -10.19 6.82
CA LEU A 221 24.15 -10.39 5.63
C LEU A 221 24.88 -11.72 5.65
N ILE A 222 25.42 -12.14 6.81
CA ILE A 222 26.03 -13.46 6.98
C ILE A 222 25.02 -14.56 6.63
N ASN A 223 23.80 -14.49 7.15
CA ASN A 223 22.77 -15.49 6.86
C ASN A 223 22.41 -15.58 5.38
N ILE A 224 22.41 -14.45 4.67
CA ILE A 224 22.18 -14.41 3.23
C ILE A 224 23.36 -15.06 2.48
N VAL A 225 24.59 -14.67 2.79
CA VAL A 225 25.80 -15.22 2.15
C VAL A 225 25.94 -16.73 2.37
N LEU A 226 25.50 -17.23 3.53
CA LEU A 226 25.49 -18.67 3.85
C LEU A 226 24.28 -19.42 3.24
N GLY A 227 23.37 -18.71 2.56
CA GLY A 227 22.15 -19.31 1.98
C GLY A 227 21.11 -19.75 3.02
N ILE A 228 21.19 -19.25 4.26
CA ILE A 228 20.22 -19.50 5.34
C ILE A 228 18.98 -18.62 5.15
N SER A 229 19.14 -17.43 4.58
CA SER A 229 18.09 -16.50 4.23
C SER A 229 18.14 -16.15 2.75
N SER A 230 16.98 -15.96 2.12
CA SER A 230 16.84 -15.51 0.72
C SER A 230 16.43 -14.03 0.58
N SER A 231 16.31 -13.30 1.70
CA SER A 231 15.88 -11.89 1.70
C SER A 231 17.02 -10.97 1.26
N MET A 232 17.30 -10.95 -0.04
CA MET A 232 18.27 -10.04 -0.64
C MET A 232 17.62 -8.69 -0.95
N ASN A 233 18.34 -7.61 -0.64
CA ASN A 233 18.00 -6.24 -1.06
C ASN A 233 19.26 -5.55 -1.64
N PRO A 234 19.14 -4.39 -2.31
CA PRO A 234 20.28 -3.66 -2.89
C PRO A 234 21.38 -3.28 -1.90
N SER A 235 21.05 -3.15 -0.59
CA SER A 235 22.01 -2.80 0.46
C SER A 235 22.98 -3.92 0.79
N CYS A 236 22.74 -5.15 0.33
CA CYS A 236 23.57 -6.32 0.61
C CYS A 236 24.93 -6.29 -0.11
N ASP A 237 24.99 -5.72 -1.31
CA ASP A 237 26.24 -5.50 -2.06
C ASP A 237 26.93 -4.24 -1.52
N VAL A 238 27.64 -4.40 -0.42
CA VAL A 238 28.21 -3.30 0.36
C VAL A 238 29.39 -2.64 -0.37
N ASN A 239 30.13 -3.43 -1.16
CA ASN A 239 31.28 -2.95 -1.91
C ASN A 239 30.93 -2.48 -3.33
N GLY A 240 29.69 -2.76 -3.81
CA GLY A 240 29.20 -2.32 -5.12
C GLY A 240 29.84 -3.05 -6.31
N ASP A 241 30.39 -4.25 -6.11
CA ASP A 241 31.02 -5.02 -7.19
C ASP A 241 30.08 -5.92 -7.98
N GLY A 242 28.78 -5.94 -7.62
CA GLY A 242 27.75 -6.75 -8.23
C GLY A 242 27.74 -8.22 -7.79
N THR A 243 28.56 -8.60 -6.79
CA THR A 243 28.68 -9.98 -6.34
C THR A 243 28.55 -10.08 -4.83
N LEU A 244 27.47 -10.65 -4.35
CA LEU A 244 27.26 -10.85 -2.92
C LEU A 244 28.12 -11.99 -2.38
N ASN A 245 29.08 -11.66 -1.48
CA ASN A 245 30.01 -12.61 -0.92
C ASN A 245 30.61 -12.14 0.42
N ILE A 246 31.62 -12.86 0.94
CA ILE A 246 32.25 -12.56 2.23
C ILE A 246 32.95 -11.19 2.27
N THR A 247 33.29 -10.60 1.14
CA THR A 247 33.92 -9.26 1.11
C THR A 247 32.95 -8.18 1.55
N ASP A 248 31.66 -8.31 1.21
CA ASP A 248 30.60 -7.41 1.67
C ASP A 248 30.43 -7.49 3.18
N VAL A 249 30.40 -8.71 3.72
CA VAL A 249 30.34 -8.93 5.18
C VAL A 249 31.52 -8.25 5.88
N THR A 250 32.72 -8.41 5.35
CA THR A 250 33.93 -7.84 5.95
C THR A 250 33.91 -6.31 5.91
N LEU A 251 33.44 -5.74 4.79
CA LEU A 251 33.30 -4.29 4.64
C LEU A 251 32.23 -3.75 5.59
N LEU A 252 31.06 -4.41 5.68
CA LEU A 252 30.00 -4.01 6.59
C LEU A 252 30.44 -4.04 8.06
N ILE A 253 31.16 -5.08 8.49
CA ILE A 253 31.75 -5.14 9.84
C ILE A 253 32.63 -3.91 10.06
N THR A 254 33.49 -3.57 9.09
CA THR A 254 34.39 -2.41 9.19
C THR A 254 33.60 -1.11 9.35
N ILE A 255 32.52 -0.93 8.59
CA ILE A 255 31.67 0.26 8.67
C ILE A 255 31.00 0.36 10.05
N VAL A 256 30.39 -0.75 10.52
CA VAL A 256 29.68 -0.80 11.80
C VAL A 256 30.60 -0.55 13.00
N LEU A 257 31.85 -1.01 12.93
CA LEU A 257 32.82 -0.78 13.99
C LEU A 257 33.36 0.65 14.05
N ASN A 258 33.23 1.42 12.96
CA ASN A 258 33.72 2.80 12.85
C ASN A 258 32.58 3.86 12.89
N SER A 259 31.32 3.43 12.98
CA SER A 259 30.16 4.29 13.16
C SER A 259 29.86 4.52 14.64
#